data_de52c2e44c2b42529d95ebb4ac71bc70
#
_entry.id   de52c2e44c2b42529d95ebb4ac71bc70
#
_cell.length_a   1.000
_cell.length_b   1.000
_cell.length_c   1.000
_cell.angle_alpha   90.00
_cell.angle_beta   90.00
_cell.angle_gamma   90.00
#
_symmetry.space_group_name_H-M   'P 1'
#
loop_
_entity.id
_entity.type
_entity.pdbx_description
1 polymer ?
#
loop_
_entity_poly.entity_id
_entity_poly.type
_entity_poly.pdbx_seq_one_letter_code
_entity_poly.pdbx_strand_id
1 'polypeptide(L)'
;MQMISMRKLKFVLLSLMIFITMSEFSPQSKDPDEILDGVKEAFKKIEDYEVDIHVKIDVDFLKVPDSEAKLYFKQPNKIHVESEKFALLPRQGLDFSPLGLISGKYTALYEREDTIRDILTSVVKIIPLGNDGDIILSTFWIDQTRNLIIRVESTKKPTGTFTIDFTYEKSDDHYELPSQMEFTFSVDRMMFPRGMDGQLDDDDDSNKISNSTTGKVYITYTNYKVNQGLPDELFETESNKTK
;
A
#
# COMPACT_ATOMS: atom_id res chain seq x y z
N MET A 1 -69.89 -17.80 21.07
CA MET A 1 -69.22 -17.26 19.85
C MET A 1 -68.87 -15.82 20.17
N GLN A 2 -67.62 -15.57 20.61
CA GLN A 2 -67.18 -14.22 21.03
C GLN A 2 -66.79 -13.39 19.81
N MET A 3 -67.53 -12.29 19.57
CA MET A 3 -67.20 -11.29 18.56
C MET A 3 -65.92 -10.51 19.01
N ILE A 4 -64.83 -10.75 18.36
CA ILE A 4 -63.63 -9.99 18.55
C ILE A 4 -63.89 -8.55 18.03
N SER A 5 -63.83 -7.55 18.97
CA SER A 5 -64.10 -6.16 18.68
C SER A 5 -63.19 -5.67 17.52
N MET A 6 -63.79 -5.07 16.49
CA MET A 6 -63.06 -4.53 15.30
C MET A 6 -61.90 -3.57 15.67
N ARG A 7 -61.95 -2.95 16.84
CA ARG A 7 -60.85 -2.13 17.37
C ARG A 7 -59.60 -2.98 17.71
N LYS A 8 -59.78 -4.17 18.30
CA LYS A 8 -58.66 -5.08 18.64
C LYS A 8 -58.06 -5.68 17.37
N LEU A 9 -58.87 -5.94 16.33
CA LEU A 9 -58.37 -6.44 15.06
C LEU A 9 -57.52 -5.40 14.33
N LYS A 10 -57.89 -4.09 14.37
CA LYS A 10 -57.12 -3.00 13.80
C LYS A 10 -55.75 -2.81 14.49
N PHE A 11 -55.69 -2.97 15.85
CA PHE A 11 -54.44 -2.91 16.58
C PHE A 11 -53.49 -4.09 16.27
N VAL A 12 -54.04 -5.29 16.11
CA VAL A 12 -53.25 -6.49 15.75
C VAL A 12 -52.72 -6.34 14.32
N LEU A 13 -53.54 -5.84 13.36
CA LEU A 13 -53.07 -5.60 11.99
C LEU A 13 -52.04 -4.47 11.90
N LEU A 14 -52.18 -3.40 12.71
CA LEU A 14 -51.20 -2.31 12.76
C LEU A 14 -49.85 -2.78 13.40
N SER A 15 -49.91 -3.62 14.45
CA SER A 15 -48.73 -4.23 15.04
C SER A 15 -48.02 -5.20 14.09
N LEU A 16 -48.74 -5.98 13.32
CA LEU A 16 -48.19 -6.89 12.33
C LEU A 16 -47.52 -6.13 11.18
N MET A 17 -48.09 -4.99 10.76
CA MET A 17 -47.50 -4.15 9.71
C MET A 17 -46.20 -3.47 10.15
N ILE A 18 -46.06 -3.10 11.42
CA ILE A 18 -44.81 -2.52 11.97
C ILE A 18 -43.71 -3.60 12.07
N PHE A 19 -44.06 -4.87 12.30
CA PHE A 19 -43.08 -5.95 12.38
C PHE A 19 -42.49 -6.36 11.02
N ILE A 20 -43.22 -6.12 9.92
CA ILE A 20 -42.76 -6.44 8.55
C ILE A 20 -41.75 -5.42 8.03
N THR A 21 -41.70 -4.19 8.59
CA THR A 21 -40.78 -3.15 8.12
C THR A 21 -39.41 -3.18 8.83
N MET A 22 -39.17 -4.11 9.77
CA MET A 22 -37.89 -4.31 10.41
C MET A 22 -37.04 -5.43 9.79
N SER A 23 -37.44 -5.98 8.65
CA SER A 23 -36.67 -6.97 7.95
C SER A 23 -35.53 -6.32 7.15
N GLU A 24 -34.33 -6.68 7.55
CA GLU A 24 -33.12 -6.72 6.72
C GLU A 24 -32.44 -5.40 6.37
N PHE A 25 -32.00 -4.65 7.37
CA PHE A 25 -30.75 -3.93 7.20
C PHE A 25 -29.61 -4.88 7.62
N SER A 26 -29.39 -5.92 6.82
CA SER A 26 -28.13 -6.67 6.88
C SER A 26 -27.08 -5.79 6.24
N PRO A 27 -26.03 -5.36 6.94
CA PRO A 27 -24.95 -4.63 6.28
C PRO A 27 -24.41 -5.56 5.18
N GLN A 28 -24.63 -5.19 3.94
CA GLN A 28 -24.10 -5.93 2.80
C GLN A 28 -22.57 -5.90 2.93
N SER A 29 -21.99 -7.03 3.27
CA SER A 29 -20.54 -7.17 3.29
C SER A 29 -20.04 -6.86 1.88
N LYS A 30 -19.22 -5.83 1.75
CA LYS A 30 -18.59 -5.49 0.47
C LYS A 30 -17.71 -6.66 0.04
N ASP A 31 -17.76 -6.99 -1.25
CA ASP A 31 -16.90 -8.02 -1.81
C ASP A 31 -15.45 -7.52 -1.89
N PRO A 32 -14.50 -8.12 -1.15
CA PRO A 32 -13.12 -7.70 -1.17
C PRO A 32 -12.46 -7.90 -2.54
N ASP A 33 -12.85 -8.92 -3.29
CA ASP A 33 -12.29 -9.17 -4.62
C ASP A 33 -12.75 -8.10 -5.61
N GLU A 34 -14.00 -7.62 -5.54
CA GLU A 34 -14.48 -6.50 -6.36
C GLU A 34 -13.71 -5.21 -6.07
N ILE A 35 -13.41 -4.92 -4.79
CA ILE A 35 -12.62 -3.76 -4.40
C ILE A 35 -11.19 -3.84 -4.98
N LEU A 36 -10.54 -4.99 -4.85
CA LEU A 36 -9.19 -5.21 -5.37
C LEU A 36 -9.14 -5.19 -6.90
N ASP A 37 -10.15 -5.71 -7.56
CA ASP A 37 -10.25 -5.68 -9.01
C ASP A 37 -10.45 -4.25 -9.52
N GLY A 38 -11.19 -3.41 -8.79
CA GLY A 38 -11.29 -1.98 -9.08
C GLY A 38 -9.91 -1.30 -9.13
N VAL A 39 -9.04 -1.59 -8.16
CA VAL A 39 -7.65 -1.07 -8.13
C VAL A 39 -6.84 -1.57 -9.32
N LYS A 40 -6.91 -2.87 -9.63
CA LYS A 40 -6.20 -3.46 -10.77
C LYS A 40 -6.64 -2.84 -12.09
N GLU A 41 -7.96 -2.67 -12.30
CA GLU A 41 -8.51 -2.08 -13.52
C GLU A 41 -8.13 -0.60 -13.67
N ALA A 42 -8.09 0.17 -12.57
CA ALA A 42 -7.63 1.55 -12.60
C ALA A 42 -6.17 1.64 -13.07
N PHE A 43 -5.31 0.77 -12.56
CA PHE A 43 -3.88 0.76 -12.91
C PHE A 43 -3.60 0.16 -14.30
N LYS A 44 -4.42 -0.73 -14.82
CA LYS A 44 -4.27 -1.32 -16.17
C LYS A 44 -4.28 -0.28 -17.30
N LYS A 45 -4.83 0.91 -17.06
CA LYS A 45 -4.81 2.03 -18.02
C LYS A 45 -3.41 2.62 -18.23
N ILE A 46 -2.48 2.28 -17.34
CA ILE A 46 -1.09 2.73 -17.35
C ILE A 46 -0.25 1.61 -17.94
N GLU A 47 0.10 1.70 -19.22
CA GLU A 47 0.91 0.70 -19.90
C GLU A 47 2.38 0.85 -19.55
N ASP A 48 2.88 2.08 -19.53
CA ASP A 48 4.23 2.46 -19.13
C ASP A 48 4.26 3.87 -18.53
N TYR A 49 5.32 4.19 -17.80
CA TYR A 49 5.66 5.55 -17.42
C TYR A 49 7.16 5.72 -17.18
N GLU A 50 7.65 6.95 -17.40
CA GLU A 50 8.90 7.44 -16.84
C GLU A 50 8.59 8.52 -15.80
N VAL A 51 9.43 8.62 -14.77
CA VAL A 51 9.25 9.59 -13.69
C VAL A 51 10.59 9.92 -13.04
N ASP A 52 10.77 11.17 -12.67
CA ASP A 52 11.90 11.59 -11.83
C ASP A 52 11.56 11.30 -10.38
N ILE A 53 12.47 10.63 -9.66
CA ILE A 53 12.31 10.31 -8.23
C ILE A 53 13.37 11.00 -7.40
N HIS A 54 12.95 11.55 -6.26
CA HIS A 54 13.82 12.01 -5.20
C HIS A 54 13.61 11.14 -3.97
N VAL A 55 14.69 10.56 -3.45
CA VAL A 55 14.65 9.61 -2.33
C VAL A 55 15.39 10.18 -1.15
N LYS A 56 14.71 10.28 -0.01
CA LYS A 56 15.26 10.67 1.28
C LYS A 56 15.13 9.52 2.27
N ILE A 57 16.23 9.14 2.91
CA ILE A 57 16.27 8.11 3.95
C ILE A 57 16.43 8.80 5.30
N ASP A 58 15.51 8.51 6.22
CA ASP A 58 15.48 9.07 7.57
C ASP A 58 15.54 7.90 8.59
N VAL A 59 16.75 7.66 9.09
CA VAL A 59 17.05 6.65 10.10
C VAL A 59 18.04 7.26 11.08
N ASP A 60 17.70 7.32 12.37
CA ASP A 60 18.39 8.10 13.40
C ASP A 60 19.91 7.92 13.43
N PHE A 61 20.39 6.71 13.16
CA PHE A 61 21.83 6.38 13.23
C PHE A 61 22.52 6.31 11.86
N LEU A 62 21.80 6.61 10.74
CA LEU A 62 22.31 6.46 9.39
C LEU A 62 22.20 7.79 8.63
N LYS A 63 23.34 8.38 8.28
CA LYS A 63 23.38 9.60 7.44
C LYS A 63 23.57 9.20 5.98
N VAL A 64 22.48 9.12 5.25
CA VAL A 64 22.49 8.89 3.81
C VAL A 64 22.12 10.21 3.11
N PRO A 65 22.93 10.69 2.16
CA PRO A 65 22.53 11.85 1.37
C PRO A 65 21.30 11.53 0.51
N ASP A 66 20.47 12.52 0.28
CA ASP A 66 19.36 12.45 -0.64
C ASP A 66 19.85 12.02 -2.03
N SER A 67 19.06 11.24 -2.72
CA SER A 67 19.42 10.68 -4.02
C SER A 67 18.33 10.97 -5.05
N GLU A 68 18.77 11.22 -6.27
CA GLU A 68 17.88 11.44 -7.42
C GLU A 68 18.10 10.32 -8.43
N ALA A 69 17.02 9.91 -9.08
CA ALA A 69 17.06 8.92 -10.14
C ALA A 69 15.89 9.12 -11.11
N LYS A 70 15.98 8.50 -12.27
CA LYS A 70 14.87 8.36 -13.18
C LYS A 70 14.41 6.91 -13.15
N LEU A 71 13.12 6.72 -12.95
CA LEU A 71 12.49 5.42 -12.91
C LEU A 71 11.62 5.23 -14.14
N TYR A 72 11.75 4.06 -14.77
CA TYR A 72 10.94 3.63 -15.88
C TYR A 72 10.18 2.37 -15.48
N PHE A 73 8.90 2.37 -15.76
CA PHE A 73 8.00 1.24 -15.54
C PHE A 73 7.31 0.83 -16.83
N LYS A 74 7.13 -0.46 -17.04
CA LYS A 74 6.30 -1.01 -18.11
C LYS A 74 5.59 -2.26 -17.63
N GLN A 75 4.30 -2.33 -17.91
CA GLN A 75 3.52 -3.51 -17.54
C GLN A 75 4.10 -4.81 -18.12
N PRO A 76 3.95 -5.96 -17.42
CA PRO A 76 3.22 -6.09 -16.15
C PRO A 76 4.05 -5.70 -14.91
N ASN A 77 5.40 -5.76 -14.97
CA ASN A 77 6.30 -5.57 -13.82
C ASN A 77 7.75 -5.27 -14.24
N LYS A 78 7.96 -4.71 -15.43
CA LYS A 78 9.30 -4.32 -15.87
C LYS A 78 9.66 -2.98 -15.24
N ILE A 79 10.86 -2.90 -14.65
CA ILE A 79 11.39 -1.70 -14.01
C ILE A 79 12.82 -1.49 -14.45
N HIS A 80 13.17 -0.24 -14.70
CA HIS A 80 14.53 0.21 -14.94
C HIS A 80 14.77 1.50 -14.16
N VAL A 81 15.95 1.64 -13.56
CA VAL A 81 16.33 2.82 -12.78
C VAL A 81 17.67 3.35 -13.26
N GLU A 82 17.68 4.59 -13.68
CA GLU A 82 18.89 5.31 -14.06
C GLU A 82 19.29 6.28 -12.96
N SER A 83 20.50 6.13 -12.41
CA SER A 83 21.09 7.06 -11.46
C SER A 83 22.60 6.96 -11.43
N GLU A 84 23.26 8.10 -11.33
CA GLU A 84 24.72 8.17 -11.19
C GLU A 84 25.22 7.74 -9.79
N LYS A 85 24.36 7.73 -8.76
CA LYS A 85 24.73 7.56 -7.35
C LYS A 85 23.94 6.45 -6.63
N PHE A 86 23.25 5.60 -7.35
CA PHE A 86 22.20 4.71 -6.82
C PHE A 86 22.67 3.39 -6.18
N ALA A 87 23.94 3.26 -5.84
CA ALA A 87 24.50 2.00 -5.36
C ALA A 87 23.98 1.53 -3.98
N LEU A 88 23.27 2.37 -3.20
CA LEU A 88 22.89 2.09 -1.81
C LEU A 88 21.38 1.90 -1.58
N LEU A 89 20.54 2.09 -2.59
CA LEU A 89 19.10 1.94 -2.40
C LEU A 89 18.65 0.51 -2.71
N PRO A 90 17.81 -0.08 -1.84
CA PRO A 90 17.20 -1.37 -2.16
C PRO A 90 16.34 -1.20 -3.41
N ARG A 91 16.65 -1.97 -4.46
CA ARG A 91 15.89 -1.96 -5.72
C ARG A 91 14.43 -2.40 -5.55
N GLN A 92 14.15 -3.09 -4.44
CA GLN A 92 12.80 -3.53 -4.08
C GLN A 92 12.05 -2.38 -3.39
N GLY A 93 10.90 -1.99 -3.94
CA GLY A 93 10.01 -1.00 -3.34
C GLY A 93 10.13 0.42 -3.88
N LEU A 94 10.95 0.67 -4.91
CA LEU A 94 11.01 1.97 -5.58
C LEU A 94 9.90 2.12 -6.63
N ASP A 95 9.40 1.00 -7.11
CA ASP A 95 8.32 0.92 -8.05
C ASP A 95 6.99 0.94 -7.34
N PHE A 96 6.14 1.87 -7.71
CA PHE A 96 4.74 1.78 -7.36
C PHE A 96 4.03 0.95 -8.44
N SER A 97 3.70 -0.28 -8.09
CA SER A 97 2.79 -1.10 -8.88
C SER A 97 1.76 -1.77 -7.97
N PRO A 98 0.50 -1.31 -7.98
CA PRO A 98 -0.57 -2.00 -7.26
C PRO A 98 -0.68 -3.47 -7.66
N LEU A 99 -0.38 -3.79 -8.91
CA LEU A 99 -0.42 -5.17 -9.42
C LEU A 99 0.63 -6.05 -8.73
N GLY A 100 1.81 -5.50 -8.41
CA GLY A 100 2.84 -6.20 -7.64
C GLY A 100 2.42 -6.46 -6.20
N LEU A 101 1.76 -5.49 -5.57
CA LEU A 101 1.28 -5.60 -4.20
C LEU A 101 0.11 -6.59 -4.05
N ILE A 102 -0.71 -6.75 -5.10
CA ILE A 102 -1.91 -7.63 -5.13
C ILE A 102 -1.65 -8.84 -6.07
N SER A 103 -0.42 -9.34 -6.10
CA SER A 103 -0.04 -10.43 -6.99
C SER A 103 -0.13 -11.81 -6.32
N GLY A 104 -0.15 -12.86 -7.15
CA GLY A 104 -0.14 -14.24 -6.70
C GLY A 104 -1.52 -14.77 -6.28
N LYS A 105 -1.51 -15.92 -5.61
CA LYS A 105 -2.73 -16.52 -5.03
C LYS A 105 -2.89 -16.04 -3.61
N TYR A 106 -4.07 -15.56 -3.27
CA TYR A 106 -4.39 -15.05 -1.94
C TYR A 106 -5.84 -15.35 -1.54
N THR A 107 -6.15 -15.16 -0.27
CA THR A 107 -7.52 -14.99 0.23
C THR A 107 -7.68 -13.53 0.65
N ALA A 108 -8.74 -12.88 0.18
CA ALA A 108 -9.09 -11.51 0.55
C ALA A 108 -10.23 -11.51 1.56
N LEU A 109 -10.19 -10.57 2.51
CA LEU A 109 -11.22 -10.37 3.52
C LEU A 109 -11.51 -8.88 3.66
N TYR A 110 -12.76 -8.47 3.46
CA TYR A 110 -13.20 -7.14 3.84
C TYR A 110 -13.29 -7.05 5.37
N GLU A 111 -12.65 -6.06 5.97
CA GLU A 111 -12.65 -5.88 7.42
C GLU A 111 -13.64 -4.82 7.88
N ARG A 112 -13.48 -3.58 7.38
CA ARG A 112 -14.25 -2.41 7.79
C ARG A 112 -14.08 -1.24 6.82
N GLU A 113 -14.80 -0.17 7.08
CA GLU A 113 -14.47 1.17 6.60
C GLU A 113 -13.54 1.88 7.59
N ASP A 114 -12.70 2.77 7.09
CA ASP A 114 -11.79 3.60 7.87
C ASP A 114 -11.59 4.95 7.17
N THR A 115 -11.05 5.92 7.89
CA THR A 115 -10.76 7.25 7.31
C THR A 115 -9.29 7.59 7.51
N ILE A 116 -8.58 7.83 6.42
CA ILE A 116 -7.18 8.27 6.42
C ILE A 116 -7.09 9.63 5.74
N ARG A 117 -6.61 10.66 6.44
CA ARG A 117 -6.43 12.02 5.87
C ARG A 117 -7.72 12.52 5.18
N ASP A 118 -8.86 12.38 5.85
CA ASP A 118 -10.21 12.73 5.36
C ASP A 118 -10.68 11.93 4.13
N ILE A 119 -10.00 10.86 3.76
CA ILE A 119 -10.39 9.95 2.68
C ILE A 119 -11.08 8.73 3.30
N LEU A 120 -12.33 8.49 2.93
CA LEU A 120 -13.06 7.27 3.30
C LEU A 120 -12.49 6.09 2.51
N THR A 121 -12.01 5.08 3.23
CA THR A 121 -11.36 3.90 2.65
C THR A 121 -12.08 2.62 3.04
N SER A 122 -12.00 1.62 2.17
CA SER A 122 -12.27 0.23 2.53
C SER A 122 -11.01 -0.47 2.98
N VAL A 123 -11.08 -1.16 4.11
CA VAL A 123 -9.97 -1.95 4.65
C VAL A 123 -10.13 -3.39 4.22
N VAL A 124 -9.16 -3.87 3.44
CA VAL A 124 -9.12 -5.24 2.92
C VAL A 124 -7.84 -5.92 3.39
N LYS A 125 -7.98 -7.11 3.97
CA LYS A 125 -6.85 -7.97 4.35
C LYS A 125 -6.58 -8.98 3.25
N ILE A 126 -5.31 -9.16 2.90
CA ILE A 126 -4.83 -10.13 1.94
C ILE A 126 -3.90 -11.11 2.66
N ILE A 127 -4.24 -12.39 2.58
CA ILE A 127 -3.47 -13.50 3.13
C ILE A 127 -2.92 -14.29 1.94
N PRO A 128 -1.62 -14.23 1.64
CA PRO A 128 -1.03 -15.00 0.56
C PRO A 128 -1.22 -16.50 0.77
N LEU A 129 -1.54 -17.22 -0.30
CA LEU A 129 -1.68 -18.68 -0.29
C LEU A 129 -0.44 -19.28 -0.96
N GLY A 130 0.40 -19.92 -0.16
CA GLY A 130 1.64 -20.56 -0.62
C GLY A 130 2.81 -20.25 0.29
N ASN A 131 3.94 -20.91 0.02
CA ASN A 131 5.17 -20.74 0.80
C ASN A 131 6.22 -19.89 0.07
N ASP A 132 5.85 -19.29 -1.06
CA ASP A 132 6.82 -18.66 -1.99
C ASP A 132 7.20 -17.23 -1.60
N GLY A 133 6.65 -16.70 -0.50
CA GLY A 133 6.90 -15.33 -0.05
C GLY A 133 7.05 -15.19 1.47
N ASP A 134 7.84 -14.19 1.87
CA ASP A 134 8.03 -13.87 3.29
C ASP A 134 6.84 -13.11 3.90
N ILE A 135 5.97 -12.53 3.07
CA ILE A 135 4.78 -11.79 3.53
C ILE A 135 3.72 -12.78 4.01
N ILE A 136 3.24 -12.59 5.23
CA ILE A 136 2.22 -13.46 5.84
C ILE A 136 0.84 -12.81 5.89
N LEU A 137 0.79 -11.48 5.86
CA LEU A 137 -0.45 -10.72 5.89
C LEU A 137 -0.17 -9.32 5.32
N SER A 138 -1.09 -8.81 4.51
CA SER A 138 -1.13 -7.40 4.12
C SER A 138 -2.52 -6.83 4.37
N THR A 139 -2.59 -5.60 4.87
CA THR A 139 -3.83 -4.83 5.04
C THR A 139 -3.78 -3.61 4.15
N PHE A 140 -4.82 -3.42 3.35
CA PHE A 140 -4.91 -2.34 2.38
C PHE A 140 -6.03 -1.38 2.77
N TRP A 141 -5.77 -0.09 2.74
CA TRP A 141 -6.77 0.98 2.83
C TRP A 141 -6.97 1.54 1.42
N ILE A 142 -8.13 1.34 0.86
CA ILE A 142 -8.45 1.63 -0.54
C ILE A 142 -9.54 2.70 -0.61
N ASP A 143 -9.24 3.84 -1.25
CA ASP A 143 -10.23 4.84 -1.64
C ASP A 143 -11.16 4.26 -2.71
N GLN A 144 -12.39 3.98 -2.32
CA GLN A 144 -13.38 3.38 -3.23
C GLN A 144 -13.86 4.31 -4.34
N THR A 145 -13.75 5.62 -4.13
CA THR A 145 -14.19 6.60 -5.14
C THR A 145 -13.26 6.61 -6.34
N ARG A 146 -11.96 6.47 -6.08
CA ARG A 146 -10.91 6.55 -7.10
C ARG A 146 -10.25 5.19 -7.39
N ASN A 147 -10.54 4.16 -6.60
CA ASN A 147 -9.86 2.86 -6.64
C ASN A 147 -8.33 2.96 -6.44
N LEU A 148 -7.92 3.77 -5.45
CA LEU A 148 -6.52 4.01 -5.14
C LEU A 148 -6.13 3.41 -3.80
N ILE A 149 -4.95 2.82 -3.73
CA ILE A 149 -4.35 2.39 -2.47
C ILE A 149 -3.81 3.61 -1.74
N ILE A 150 -4.36 3.92 -0.56
CA ILE A 150 -3.92 5.04 0.29
C ILE A 150 -2.85 4.59 1.27
N ARG A 151 -2.98 3.36 1.80
CA ARG A 151 -2.02 2.74 2.72
C ARG A 151 -1.97 1.24 2.53
N VAL A 152 -0.79 0.69 2.73
CA VAL A 152 -0.56 -0.75 2.89
C VAL A 152 0.22 -0.98 4.17
N GLU A 153 -0.24 -1.89 5.00
CA GLU A 153 0.53 -2.44 6.12
C GLU A 153 0.79 -3.91 5.84
N SER A 154 2.05 -4.33 5.87
CA SER A 154 2.42 -5.72 5.59
C SER A 154 3.31 -6.28 6.68
N THR A 155 3.04 -7.52 7.08
CA THR A 155 3.87 -8.28 8.01
C THR A 155 4.67 -9.31 7.24
N LYS A 156 5.99 -9.25 7.41
CA LYS A 156 6.98 -10.08 6.72
C LYS A 156 7.85 -10.83 7.73
N LYS A 157 8.11 -12.13 7.50
CA LYS A 157 9.08 -12.91 8.29
C LYS A 157 10.49 -12.77 7.70
N PRO A 158 11.54 -12.65 8.52
CA PRO A 158 11.56 -12.43 9.97
C PRO A 158 11.52 -10.95 10.36
N THR A 159 11.38 -10.03 9.40
CA THR A 159 11.67 -8.59 9.54
C THR A 159 10.56 -7.77 10.21
N GLY A 160 9.40 -8.37 10.48
CA GLY A 160 8.31 -7.68 11.17
C GLY A 160 7.36 -6.93 10.24
N THR A 161 6.71 -5.89 10.75
CA THR A 161 5.70 -5.12 10.04
C THR A 161 6.31 -3.84 9.46
N PHE A 162 5.90 -3.50 8.24
CA PHE A 162 6.17 -2.22 7.60
C PHE A 162 4.88 -1.61 7.06
N THR A 163 4.91 -0.29 6.88
CA THR A 163 3.78 0.48 6.35
C THR A 163 4.24 1.29 5.13
N ILE A 164 3.39 1.37 4.13
CA ILE A 164 3.57 2.24 2.96
C ILE A 164 2.36 3.16 2.87
N ASP A 165 2.59 4.46 2.95
CA ASP A 165 1.59 5.49 2.74
C ASP A 165 1.78 6.15 1.37
N PHE A 166 0.69 6.31 0.62
CA PHE A 166 0.69 6.97 -0.68
C PHE A 166 -0.06 8.29 -0.61
N THR A 167 0.50 9.30 -1.25
CA THR A 167 -0.14 10.60 -1.46
C THR A 167 -0.33 10.83 -2.94
N TYR A 168 -1.52 11.28 -3.33
CA TYR A 168 -1.89 11.57 -4.71
C TYR A 168 -2.26 13.04 -4.79
N GLU A 169 -1.56 13.78 -5.63
CA GLU A 169 -1.95 15.14 -5.95
C GLU A 169 -3.03 15.13 -7.04
N LYS A 170 -3.86 16.17 -7.03
CA LYS A 170 -4.80 16.37 -8.14
C LYS A 170 -3.99 16.77 -9.36
N SER A 171 -3.94 15.89 -10.34
CA SER A 171 -3.37 16.16 -11.66
C SER A 171 -4.52 16.41 -12.66
N ASP A 172 -4.28 17.30 -13.61
CA ASP A 172 -5.16 17.45 -14.77
C ASP A 172 -5.02 16.26 -15.72
N ASP A 173 -4.01 15.43 -15.52
CA ASP A 173 -3.79 14.19 -16.26
C ASP A 173 -4.79 13.12 -15.80
N HIS A 174 -5.25 12.32 -16.75
CA HIS A 174 -6.27 11.27 -16.52
C HIS A 174 -5.74 10.06 -15.74
N TYR A 175 -4.49 10.10 -15.27
CA TYR A 175 -3.82 8.99 -14.60
C TYR A 175 -3.57 9.32 -13.14
N GLU A 176 -4.08 8.45 -12.27
CA GLU A 176 -3.91 8.56 -10.82
C GLU A 176 -2.64 7.82 -10.38
N LEU A 177 -1.51 8.54 -10.41
CA LEU A 177 -0.23 8.05 -9.91
C LEU A 177 0.19 8.82 -8.64
N PRO A 178 0.89 8.18 -7.69
CA PRO A 178 1.28 8.84 -6.46
C PRO A 178 2.30 9.95 -6.70
N SER A 179 2.14 11.08 -6.02
CA SER A 179 3.16 12.14 -5.96
C SER A 179 4.20 11.88 -4.88
N GLN A 180 3.83 11.10 -3.85
CA GLN A 180 4.73 10.73 -2.76
C GLN A 180 4.41 9.35 -2.19
N MET A 181 5.46 8.62 -1.79
CA MET A 181 5.40 7.40 -1.01
C MET A 181 6.25 7.56 0.26
N GLU A 182 5.68 7.20 1.41
CA GLU A 182 6.39 7.08 2.68
C GLU A 182 6.42 5.61 3.10
N PHE A 183 7.62 5.04 3.18
CA PHE A 183 7.84 3.69 3.66
C PHE A 183 8.37 3.74 5.08
N THR A 184 7.64 3.14 6.04
CA THR A 184 7.99 3.10 7.47
C THR A 184 8.26 1.66 7.88
N PHE A 185 9.39 1.40 8.53
CA PHE A 185 9.80 0.06 8.93
C PHE A 185 10.60 0.07 10.23
N SER A 186 10.68 -1.08 10.89
CA SER A 186 11.53 -1.25 12.06
C SER A 186 12.94 -1.61 11.62
N VAL A 187 13.93 -0.95 12.21
CA VAL A 187 15.36 -1.17 11.96
C VAL A 187 16.02 -1.71 13.22
N ASP A 188 16.71 -2.84 13.10
CA ASP A 188 17.55 -3.36 14.16
C ASP A 188 19.00 -2.87 13.94
N ARG A 189 19.53 -2.13 14.90
CA ARG A 189 20.93 -1.65 14.88
C ARG A 189 21.95 -2.77 14.73
N MET A 190 21.63 -3.98 15.16
CA MET A 190 22.54 -5.12 15.05
C MET A 190 22.72 -5.61 13.60
N MET A 191 21.85 -5.22 12.67
CA MET A 191 21.95 -5.63 11.26
C MET A 191 22.95 -4.80 10.45
N PHE A 192 23.47 -3.70 11.00
CA PHE A 192 24.43 -2.84 10.31
C PHE A 192 25.87 -3.12 10.78
N PRO A 193 26.86 -3.24 9.86
CA PRO A 193 28.26 -3.36 10.24
C PRO A 193 28.70 -2.15 11.06
N ARG A 194 29.39 -2.38 12.18
CA ARG A 194 30.04 -1.32 12.96
C ARG A 194 30.97 -0.53 12.04
N GLY A 195 30.68 0.74 11.82
CA GLY A 195 31.47 1.63 10.94
C GLY A 195 30.65 2.36 9.88
N MET A 196 29.35 2.01 9.67
CA MET A 196 28.43 2.83 8.89
C MET A 196 27.70 3.89 9.74
N ASP A 197 27.76 3.78 11.03
CA ASP A 197 27.11 4.59 12.05
C ASP A 197 27.98 5.77 12.51
N GLY A 198 28.62 6.47 11.62
CA GLY A 198 29.41 7.68 11.88
C GLY A 198 29.48 8.12 13.35
N GLN A 199 30.54 7.66 14.10
CA GLN A 199 30.87 8.04 15.48
C GLN A 199 29.69 8.01 16.46
N LEU A 200 29.50 6.84 17.08
CA LEU A 200 28.78 6.79 18.35
C LEU A 200 29.68 7.47 19.40
N ASP A 201 29.20 8.58 19.96
CA ASP A 201 29.76 9.10 21.20
C ASP A 201 29.48 8.07 22.29
N ASP A 202 30.57 7.46 22.81
CA ASP A 202 30.58 6.42 23.86
C ASP A 202 30.29 6.98 25.27
N ASP A 203 29.62 8.10 25.39
CA ASP A 203 29.27 8.70 26.68
C ASP A 203 27.74 8.79 26.84
N ASP A 204 27.07 7.69 27.21
CA ASP A 204 26.09 7.73 28.29
C ASP A 204 25.68 6.32 28.75
N ASP A 205 26.04 6.05 29.99
CA ASP A 205 25.67 4.92 30.81
C ASP A 205 24.22 5.18 31.25
N SER A 206 23.26 4.52 30.64
CA SER A 206 22.03 4.11 31.35
C SER A 206 20.91 3.62 30.43
N ASN A 207 20.52 2.36 30.65
CA ASN A 207 19.14 1.91 30.62
C ASN A 207 18.42 1.73 29.29
N LYS A 208 18.43 0.48 28.78
CA LYS A 208 17.39 -0.07 27.88
C LYS A 208 17.19 0.70 26.58
N ILE A 209 18.19 0.80 25.78
CA ILE A 209 17.99 1.15 24.37
C ILE A 209 17.32 -0.06 23.73
N SER A 210 16.06 0.10 23.35
CA SER A 210 15.42 -0.78 22.39
C SER A 210 16.39 -0.90 21.20
N ASN A 211 16.90 -2.08 20.90
CA ASN A 211 17.82 -2.29 19.78
C ASN A 211 17.15 -2.03 18.42
N SER A 212 15.89 -1.62 18.42
CA SER A 212 15.08 -1.36 17.25
C SER A 212 14.64 0.09 17.24
N THR A 213 14.85 0.78 16.14
CA THR A 213 14.34 2.13 15.84
C THR A 213 13.44 2.10 14.61
N THR A 214 12.63 3.13 14.42
CA THR A 214 11.82 3.28 13.23
C THR A 214 12.62 4.01 12.16
N GLY A 215 12.73 3.40 10.99
CA GLY A 215 13.29 4.03 9.80
C GLY A 215 12.18 4.46 8.86
N LYS A 216 12.42 5.54 8.12
CA LYS A 216 11.52 6.04 7.08
C LYS A 216 12.28 6.28 5.79
N VAL A 217 11.63 5.97 4.67
CA VAL A 217 12.08 6.35 3.33
C VAL A 217 10.96 7.14 2.67
N TYR A 218 11.30 8.33 2.21
CA TYR A 218 10.39 9.19 1.45
C TYR A 218 10.80 9.17 -0.01
N ILE A 219 9.86 8.89 -0.89
CA ILE A 219 10.05 8.96 -2.34
C ILE A 219 9.07 9.99 -2.88
N THR A 220 9.59 11.03 -3.50
CA THR A 220 8.80 12.04 -4.21
C THR A 220 8.91 11.78 -5.70
N TYR A 221 7.79 11.77 -6.38
CA TYR A 221 7.68 11.53 -7.81
C TYR A 221 7.30 12.81 -8.52
N THR A 222 8.07 13.17 -9.57
CA THR A 222 7.83 14.38 -10.36
C THR A 222 7.99 14.10 -11.86
N ASN A 223 7.43 14.94 -12.69
CA ASN A 223 7.62 14.88 -14.16
C ASN A 223 7.20 13.54 -14.78
N TYR A 224 6.06 13.00 -14.38
CA TYR A 224 5.51 11.80 -15.00
C TYR A 224 5.28 11.98 -16.50
N LYS A 225 5.70 10.99 -17.28
CA LYS A 225 5.31 10.82 -18.68
C LYS A 225 4.71 9.44 -18.84
N VAL A 226 3.41 9.39 -19.05
CA VAL A 226 2.63 8.15 -19.02
C VAL A 226 2.27 7.73 -20.43
N ASN A 227 2.31 6.42 -20.69
CA ASN A 227 1.92 5.78 -21.97
C ASN A 227 2.65 6.35 -23.20
N GLN A 228 3.97 6.50 -23.08
CA GLN A 228 4.81 6.99 -24.18
C GLN A 228 5.32 5.85 -25.10
N GLY A 229 5.04 4.59 -24.76
CA GLY A 229 5.48 3.43 -25.54
C GLY A 229 6.96 3.12 -25.34
N LEU A 230 7.38 2.96 -24.08
CA LEU A 230 8.77 2.68 -23.74
C LEU A 230 9.27 1.39 -24.42
N PRO A 231 10.47 1.40 -25.04
CA PRO A 231 11.02 0.24 -25.74
C PRO A 231 11.42 -0.86 -24.75
N ASP A 232 11.29 -2.12 -25.15
CA ASP A 232 11.61 -3.27 -24.30
C ASP A 232 13.10 -3.38 -23.99
N GLU A 233 13.95 -2.90 -24.91
CA GLU A 233 15.41 -2.89 -24.77
C GLU A 233 15.89 -2.11 -23.54
N LEU A 234 15.11 -1.10 -23.09
CA LEU A 234 15.39 -0.32 -21.89
C LEU A 234 15.44 -1.21 -20.64
N PHE A 235 14.68 -2.29 -20.62
CA PHE A 235 14.51 -3.19 -19.49
C PHE A 235 15.41 -4.45 -19.57
N GLU A 236 16.10 -4.68 -20.67
CA GLU A 236 16.92 -5.89 -20.87
C GLU A 236 18.32 -5.79 -20.24
N THR A 237 18.79 -4.57 -19.97
CA THR A 237 20.18 -4.32 -19.57
C THR A 237 20.52 -4.82 -18.16
N GLU A 238 19.55 -5.11 -17.32
CA GLU A 238 19.77 -5.59 -15.95
C GLU A 238 19.74 -7.13 -15.79
N SER A 239 19.13 -7.85 -16.72
CA SER A 239 19.05 -9.32 -16.66
C SER A 239 20.42 -10.02 -16.88
N ASN A 240 21.41 -9.35 -17.48
CA ASN A 240 22.70 -9.92 -17.84
C ASN A 240 23.85 -9.68 -16.84
N LYS A 241 23.63 -8.96 -15.73
CA LYS A 241 24.68 -8.67 -14.73
C LYS A 241 24.68 -9.62 -13.52
N THR A 242 23.80 -10.61 -13.49
CA THR A 242 23.74 -11.62 -12.42
C THR A 242 23.92 -13.02 -13.03
N LYS A 243 25.11 -13.28 -13.55
CA LYS A 243 25.64 -14.63 -13.79
C LYS A 243 27.05 -14.74 -13.23
#